data_0600e76b1a80ef1c6046378016b1a6fa
#
_entry.id   0600e76b1a80ef1c6046378016b1a6fa
#
_cell.length_a   1.000
_cell.length_b   1.000
_cell.length_c   1.000
_cell.angle_alpha   90.00
_cell.angle_beta   90.00
_cell.angle_gamma   90.00
#
_symmetry.space_group_name_H-M   'P 1'
#
loop_
_entity.id
_entity.type
_entity.pdbx_description
1 polymer ?
#
loop_
_entity_poly.entity_id
_entity_poly.type
_entity_poly.pdbx_seq_one_letter_code
_entity_poly.pdbx_strand_id
1 'polypeptide(L)'
;LKKEGFTFDIGPTWYWMPDVFERFFADFNKKPSDYYELIKLSPAYQVYFGIKDFVTIADNLTEIVKTFEQIETGSGKQLENFIKEAQSNYNIAIKDLVYRPGVSPLELITVQTALKVNQFFSNISRDIRKRFKNKKLVYKCKRVFRIF
;
A
#
# COMPACT_ATOMS: atom_id res chain seq x y z
N LEU A 1 -2.77 12.20 -22.32
CA LEU A 1 -3.41 13.44 -22.72
C LEU A 1 -2.34 14.51 -22.98
N LYS A 2 -2.42 15.15 -24.15
CA LYS A 2 -1.60 16.33 -24.45
C LYS A 2 -2.48 17.56 -24.42
N LYS A 3 -2.12 18.56 -23.63
CA LYS A 3 -2.86 19.83 -23.51
C LYS A 3 -1.87 20.97 -23.27
N GLU A 4 -1.94 22.03 -24.07
CA GLU A 4 -1.15 23.27 -23.90
C GLU A 4 0.37 23.03 -23.79
N GLY A 5 0.91 22.06 -24.56
CA GLY A 5 2.33 21.69 -24.56
C GLY A 5 2.73 20.67 -23.45
N PHE A 6 1.85 20.37 -22.51
CA PHE A 6 2.08 19.39 -21.47
C PHE A 6 1.56 18.02 -21.87
N THR A 7 2.30 16.97 -21.46
CA THR A 7 1.88 15.57 -21.59
C THR A 7 1.50 15.05 -20.21
N PHE A 8 0.26 14.59 -20.07
CA PHE A 8 -0.25 13.98 -18.85
C PHE A 8 -0.44 12.49 -19.08
N ASP A 9 0.11 11.68 -18.20
CA ASP A 9 -0.23 10.27 -18.10
C ASP A 9 -1.58 10.15 -17.38
N ILE A 10 -2.55 9.47 -18.04
CA ILE A 10 -3.91 9.32 -17.49
C ILE A 10 -4.13 7.87 -17.15
N GLY A 11 -4.24 7.60 -15.86
CA GLY A 11 -4.46 6.25 -15.35
C GLY A 11 -3.58 5.93 -14.16
N PRO A 12 -3.49 4.65 -13.77
CA PRO A 12 -2.57 4.22 -12.74
C PRO A 12 -1.13 4.46 -13.18
N THR A 13 -0.42 5.30 -12.44
CA THR A 13 0.99 5.63 -12.72
C THR A 13 1.96 4.76 -11.92
N TRP A 14 1.43 3.87 -11.09
CA TRP A 14 2.21 3.01 -10.21
C TRP A 14 2.06 1.55 -10.61
N TYR A 15 3.15 0.82 -10.58
CA TYR A 15 3.18 -0.62 -10.81
C TYR A 15 2.79 -1.34 -9.52
N TRP A 16 1.53 -1.76 -9.44
CA TRP A 16 0.94 -2.41 -8.27
C TRP A 16 1.16 -3.91 -8.30
N MET A 17 1.39 -4.51 -7.12
CA MET A 17 1.42 -5.94 -6.91
C MET A 17 2.33 -6.67 -7.92
N PRO A 18 3.64 -6.34 -7.96
CA PRO A 18 4.57 -6.91 -8.94
C PRO A 18 4.58 -8.45 -8.92
N ASP A 19 4.39 -9.05 -7.74
CA ASP A 19 4.30 -10.49 -7.55
C ASP A 19 3.13 -11.17 -8.30
N VAL A 20 2.04 -10.44 -8.54
CA VAL A 20 0.91 -10.94 -9.35
C VAL A 20 1.29 -10.99 -10.82
N PHE A 21 1.97 -9.95 -11.32
CA PHE A 21 2.47 -9.93 -12.70
C PHE A 21 3.56 -10.99 -12.90
N GLU A 22 4.49 -11.13 -11.95
CA GLU A 22 5.51 -12.16 -12.01
C GLU A 22 4.91 -13.56 -12.11
N ARG A 23 3.87 -13.86 -11.34
CA ARG A 23 3.15 -15.15 -11.43
C ARG A 23 2.45 -15.32 -12.77
N PHE A 24 1.75 -14.29 -13.22
CA PHE A 24 1.07 -14.33 -14.53
C PHE A 24 2.05 -14.64 -15.66
N PHE A 25 3.19 -13.96 -15.74
CA PHE A 25 4.19 -14.23 -16.76
C PHE A 25 4.84 -15.61 -16.59
N ALA A 26 5.05 -16.05 -15.34
CA ALA A 26 5.63 -17.37 -15.05
C ALA A 26 4.75 -18.54 -15.55
N ASP A 27 3.42 -18.39 -15.54
CA ASP A 27 2.48 -19.39 -16.09
C ASP A 27 2.72 -19.64 -17.60
N PHE A 28 3.33 -18.67 -18.29
CA PHE A 28 3.72 -18.77 -19.70
C PHE A 28 5.22 -19.01 -19.91
N ASN A 29 5.97 -19.35 -18.86
CA ASN A 29 7.44 -19.45 -18.88
C ASN A 29 8.13 -18.15 -19.34
N LYS A 30 7.59 -17.01 -18.96
CA LYS A 30 8.09 -15.67 -19.27
C LYS A 30 8.37 -14.89 -17.98
N LYS A 31 8.99 -13.71 -18.15
CA LYS A 31 9.21 -12.73 -17.08
C LYS A 31 8.71 -11.36 -17.52
N PRO A 32 8.25 -10.48 -16.61
CA PRO A 32 7.90 -9.10 -16.94
C PRO A 32 9.01 -8.36 -17.69
N SER A 33 10.27 -8.59 -17.32
CA SER A 33 11.44 -8.00 -17.96
C SER A 33 11.65 -8.37 -19.44
N ASP A 34 10.96 -9.41 -19.94
CA ASP A 34 11.01 -9.77 -21.36
C ASP A 34 10.16 -8.81 -22.22
N TYR A 35 9.31 -8.01 -21.59
CA TYR A 35 8.31 -7.14 -22.25
C TYR A 35 8.48 -5.66 -21.94
N TYR A 36 8.94 -5.33 -20.72
CA TYR A 36 9.12 -3.94 -20.29
C TYR A 36 10.15 -3.82 -19.17
N GLU A 37 10.76 -2.66 -19.09
CA GLU A 37 11.69 -2.30 -18.02
C GLU A 37 10.98 -1.52 -16.93
N LEU A 38 11.21 -1.90 -15.67
CA LEU A 38 10.73 -1.18 -14.49
C LEU A 38 11.88 -0.41 -13.85
N ILE A 39 11.69 0.90 -13.71
CA ILE A 39 12.66 1.77 -13.06
C ILE A 39 12.11 2.14 -11.67
N LYS A 40 12.87 1.76 -10.63
CA LYS A 40 12.55 2.15 -9.26
C LYS A 40 12.88 3.62 -9.04
N LEU A 41 11.88 4.41 -8.68
CA LEU A 41 12.06 5.83 -8.41
C LEU A 41 12.67 6.05 -7.02
N SER A 42 13.68 6.93 -6.94
CA SER A 42 14.26 7.39 -5.68
C SER A 42 14.43 8.92 -5.72
N PRO A 43 13.77 9.67 -4.84
CA PRO A 43 12.76 9.24 -3.88
C PRO A 43 11.49 8.72 -4.57
N ALA A 44 10.69 7.91 -3.84
CA ALA A 44 9.50 7.29 -4.42
C ALA A 44 8.44 8.33 -4.82
N TYR A 45 8.13 9.29 -3.95
CA TYR A 45 7.23 10.42 -4.24
C TYR A 45 7.29 11.48 -3.15
N GLN A 46 6.63 12.61 -3.40
CA GLN A 46 6.46 13.69 -2.42
C GLN A 46 4.99 13.95 -2.13
N VAL A 47 4.67 14.24 -0.87
CA VAL A 47 3.32 14.63 -0.44
C VAL A 47 3.35 16.09 -0.03
N TYR A 48 2.64 16.92 -0.76
CA TYR A 48 2.52 18.35 -0.50
C TYR A 48 1.29 18.63 0.37
N PHE A 49 1.49 19.39 1.45
CA PHE A 49 0.46 19.93 2.34
C PHE A 49 0.22 21.43 2.10
N GLY A 50 1.12 22.05 1.35
CA GLY A 50 1.12 23.46 0.96
C GLY A 50 2.28 23.73 0.01
N ILE A 51 2.46 24.98 -0.41
CA ILE A 51 3.47 25.36 -1.42
C ILE A 51 4.90 25.03 -0.96
N LYS A 52 5.19 25.24 0.33
CA LYS A 52 6.51 24.98 0.94
C LYS A 52 6.49 23.88 2.00
N ASP A 53 5.35 23.24 2.21
CA ASP A 53 5.16 22.21 3.22
C ASP A 53 4.94 20.87 2.52
N PHE A 54 5.97 20.04 2.47
CA PHE A 54 5.92 18.73 1.85
C PHE A 54 6.74 17.72 2.64
N VAL A 55 6.44 16.44 2.44
CA VAL A 55 7.19 15.32 2.98
C VAL A 55 7.62 14.41 1.85
N THR A 56 8.92 14.19 1.73
CA THR A 56 9.51 13.25 0.78
C THR A 56 9.40 11.84 1.33
N ILE A 57 9.01 10.91 0.48
CA ILE A 57 8.93 9.49 0.79
C ILE A 57 10.08 8.80 0.09
N ALA A 58 10.94 8.21 0.89
CA ALA A 58 12.03 7.39 0.40
C ALA A 58 11.51 6.11 -0.29
N ASP A 59 12.38 5.46 -1.00
CA ASP A 59 12.13 4.21 -1.73
C ASP A 59 12.38 2.95 -0.87
N ASN A 60 12.75 3.14 0.39
CA ASN A 60 13.01 2.05 1.33
C ASN A 60 12.32 2.28 2.69
N LEU A 61 11.94 1.19 3.32
CA LEU A 61 11.18 1.21 4.58
C LEU A 61 11.95 1.87 5.72
N THR A 62 13.25 1.66 5.81
CA THR A 62 14.08 2.18 6.92
C THR A 62 14.05 3.71 6.96
N GLU A 63 14.20 4.36 5.80
CA GLU A 63 14.14 5.82 5.70
C GLU A 63 12.72 6.36 5.92
N ILE A 64 11.70 5.62 5.48
CA ILE A 64 10.30 5.97 5.74
C ILE A 64 10.02 5.94 7.24
N VAL A 65 10.47 4.89 7.95
CA VAL A 65 10.34 4.75 9.41
C VAL A 65 11.03 5.91 10.12
N LYS A 66 12.25 6.28 9.72
CA LYS A 66 12.96 7.44 10.26
C LYS A 66 12.19 8.75 10.04
N THR A 67 11.66 8.95 8.84
CA THR A 67 10.85 10.14 8.51
C THR A 67 9.60 10.23 9.39
N PHE A 68 8.93 9.12 9.65
CA PHE A 68 7.78 9.07 10.54
C PHE A 68 8.19 9.41 11.98
N GLU A 69 9.27 8.79 12.48
CA GLU A 69 9.78 9.03 13.84
C GLU A 69 10.17 10.50 14.07
N GLN A 70 10.74 11.17 13.05
CA GLN A 70 11.05 12.61 13.09
C GLN A 70 9.81 13.50 13.19
N ILE A 71 8.70 13.09 12.57
CA ILE A 71 7.43 13.86 12.60
C ILE A 71 6.68 13.65 13.92
N GLU A 72 6.71 12.42 14.44
CA GLU A 72 6.02 12.05 15.68
C GLU A 72 6.79 10.91 16.37
N THR A 73 7.29 11.14 17.56
CA THR A 73 8.02 10.14 18.34
C THR A 73 7.17 8.88 18.56
N GLY A 74 7.76 7.71 18.34
CA GLY A 74 7.09 6.41 18.43
C GLY A 74 6.28 6.01 17.17
N SER A 75 6.12 6.90 16.20
CA SER A 75 5.36 6.61 14.98
C SER A 75 6.09 5.67 14.05
N GLY A 76 7.42 5.63 14.06
CA GLY A 76 8.22 4.67 13.31
C GLY A 76 7.86 3.24 13.69
N LYS A 77 7.81 2.92 14.98
CA LYS A 77 7.41 1.60 15.47
C LYS A 77 5.96 1.26 15.14
N GLN A 78 5.06 2.23 15.22
CA GLN A 78 3.67 2.05 14.83
C GLN A 78 3.52 1.74 13.34
N LEU A 79 4.33 2.38 12.49
CA LEU A 79 4.36 2.11 11.05
C LEU A 79 4.85 0.69 10.76
N GLU A 80 5.95 0.25 11.39
CA GLU A 80 6.45 -1.12 11.22
C GLU A 80 5.39 -2.17 11.59
N ASN A 81 4.72 -1.99 12.73
CA ASN A 81 3.66 -2.89 13.18
C ASN A 81 2.50 -2.91 12.18
N PHE A 82 2.10 -1.73 11.69
CA PHE A 82 1.03 -1.61 10.71
C PHE A 82 1.37 -2.33 9.39
N ILE A 83 2.60 -2.19 8.89
CA ILE A 83 3.06 -2.87 7.67
C ILE A 83 3.11 -4.39 7.87
N LYS A 84 3.56 -4.88 9.03
CA LYS A 84 3.55 -6.32 9.34
C LYS A 84 2.13 -6.90 9.35
N GLU A 85 1.18 -6.17 9.93
CA GLU A 85 -0.23 -6.58 9.90
C GLU A 85 -0.80 -6.57 8.48
N ALA A 86 -0.52 -5.52 7.70
CA ALA A 86 -0.94 -5.43 6.31
C ALA A 86 -0.36 -6.58 5.47
N GLN A 87 0.92 -6.91 5.65
CA GLN A 87 1.57 -8.04 4.98
C GLN A 87 0.89 -9.37 5.34
N SER A 88 0.57 -9.58 6.63
CA SER A 88 -0.15 -10.76 7.07
C SER A 88 -1.53 -10.88 6.42
N ASN A 89 -2.27 -9.76 6.33
CA ASN A 89 -3.59 -9.72 5.70
C ASN A 89 -3.50 -9.97 4.19
N TYR A 90 -2.52 -9.36 3.52
CA TYR A 90 -2.24 -9.59 2.11
C TYR A 90 -1.97 -11.08 1.81
N ASN A 91 -1.10 -11.70 2.61
CA ASN A 91 -0.77 -13.11 2.42
C ASN A 91 -2.01 -14.02 2.54
N ILE A 92 -2.90 -13.75 3.50
CA ILE A 92 -4.16 -14.48 3.65
C ILE A 92 -5.08 -14.24 2.45
N ALA A 93 -5.25 -12.98 2.05
CA ALA A 93 -6.12 -12.61 0.94
C ALA A 93 -5.66 -13.25 -0.37
N ILE A 94 -4.38 -13.10 -0.72
CA ILE A 94 -3.83 -13.53 -2.01
C ILE A 94 -3.67 -15.07 -2.09
N LYS A 95 -3.33 -15.73 -0.98
CA LYS A 95 -3.13 -17.19 -1.01
C LYS A 95 -4.44 -17.96 -1.00
N ASP A 96 -5.46 -17.44 -0.36
CA ASP A 96 -6.66 -18.22 -0.01
C ASP A 96 -7.95 -17.62 -0.58
N LEU A 97 -8.17 -16.30 -0.39
CA LEU A 97 -9.49 -15.72 -0.63
C LEU A 97 -9.71 -15.33 -2.09
N VAL A 98 -8.69 -14.81 -2.77
CA VAL A 98 -8.81 -14.27 -4.14
C VAL A 98 -9.22 -15.34 -5.17
N TYR A 99 -8.84 -16.59 -4.93
CA TYR A 99 -9.13 -17.70 -5.85
C TYR A 99 -10.43 -18.43 -5.55
N ARG A 100 -11.19 -18.01 -4.53
CA ARG A 100 -12.49 -18.61 -4.22
C ARG A 100 -13.56 -18.09 -5.16
N PRO A 101 -14.56 -18.91 -5.52
CA PRO A 101 -15.59 -18.55 -6.49
C PRO A 101 -16.44 -17.32 -6.12
N GLY A 102 -16.49 -16.96 -4.82
CA GLY A 102 -17.27 -15.81 -4.35
C GLY A 102 -18.78 -16.01 -4.43
N VAL A 103 -19.25 -17.24 -4.41
CA VAL A 103 -20.67 -17.60 -4.50
C VAL A 103 -21.42 -17.32 -3.19
N SER A 104 -20.71 -17.41 -2.06
CA SER A 104 -21.30 -17.20 -0.74
C SER A 104 -20.37 -16.42 0.19
N PRO A 105 -20.91 -15.48 1.01
CA PRO A 105 -20.13 -14.82 2.05
C PRO A 105 -19.48 -15.79 3.05
N LEU A 106 -20.03 -17.01 3.20
CA LEU A 106 -19.48 -18.05 4.06
C LEU A 106 -18.10 -18.55 3.60
N GLU A 107 -17.78 -18.41 2.33
CA GLU A 107 -16.47 -18.77 1.80
C GLU A 107 -15.33 -17.89 2.36
N LEU A 108 -15.67 -16.70 2.86
CA LEU A 108 -14.73 -15.80 3.53
C LEU A 108 -14.44 -16.22 4.97
N ILE A 109 -15.24 -17.15 5.54
CA ILE A 109 -15.07 -17.62 6.91
C ILE A 109 -14.07 -18.75 6.93
N THR A 110 -12.84 -18.43 7.30
CA THR A 110 -11.79 -19.39 7.63
C THR A 110 -11.39 -19.21 9.09
N VAL A 111 -10.68 -20.16 9.67
CA VAL A 111 -10.13 -20.00 11.03
C VAL A 111 -9.31 -18.71 11.13
N GLN A 112 -8.52 -18.39 10.09
CA GLN A 112 -7.68 -17.21 10.05
C GLN A 112 -8.49 -15.90 9.95
N THR A 113 -9.58 -15.89 9.16
CA THR A 113 -10.44 -14.72 9.04
C THR A 113 -11.36 -14.56 10.25
N ALA A 114 -11.79 -15.66 10.87
CA ALA A 114 -12.57 -15.62 12.11
C ALA A 114 -11.77 -14.98 13.27
N LEU A 115 -10.48 -15.30 13.40
CA LEU A 115 -9.60 -14.67 14.39
C LEU A 115 -9.39 -13.16 14.15
N LYS A 116 -9.60 -12.70 12.93
CA LYS A 116 -9.46 -11.29 12.53
C LYS A 116 -10.80 -10.59 12.29
N VAL A 117 -11.91 -11.17 12.73
CA VAL A 117 -13.27 -10.63 12.50
C VAL A 117 -13.41 -9.16 12.92
N ASN A 118 -12.75 -8.74 13.99
CA ASN A 118 -12.75 -7.35 14.44
C ASN A 118 -12.17 -6.38 13.40
N GLN A 119 -11.29 -6.85 12.52
CA GLN A 119 -10.72 -6.01 11.45
C GLN A 119 -11.72 -5.78 10.31
N PHE A 120 -12.61 -6.72 10.02
CA PHE A 120 -13.67 -6.55 9.03
C PHE A 120 -14.68 -5.45 9.42
N PHE A 121 -14.91 -5.25 10.72
CA PHE A 121 -15.77 -4.19 11.24
C PHE A 121 -15.02 -2.90 11.57
N SER A 122 -13.70 -2.88 11.41
CA SER A 122 -12.90 -1.69 11.65
C SER A 122 -12.73 -0.87 10.37
N ASN A 123 -12.92 0.44 10.47
CA ASN A 123 -12.60 1.34 9.38
C ASN A 123 -11.09 1.65 9.44
N ILE A 124 -10.39 1.43 8.32
CA ILE A 124 -8.94 1.71 8.18
C ILE A 124 -8.57 3.14 8.63
N SER A 125 -9.46 4.11 8.38
CA SER A 125 -9.28 5.49 8.81
C SER A 125 -9.31 5.63 10.34
N ARG A 126 -10.09 4.81 11.03
CA ARG A 126 -10.15 4.78 12.51
C ARG A 126 -8.90 4.15 13.08
N ASP A 127 -8.42 3.08 12.48
CA ASP A 127 -7.20 2.40 12.92
C ASP A 127 -5.97 3.29 12.76
N ILE A 128 -5.81 3.95 11.61
CA ILE A 128 -4.75 4.93 11.38
C ILE A 128 -4.78 6.06 12.42
N ARG A 129 -5.95 6.61 12.75
CA ARG A 129 -6.08 7.67 13.76
C ARG A 129 -5.77 7.19 15.20
N LYS A 130 -5.93 5.90 15.49
CA LYS A 130 -5.52 5.33 16.77
C LYS A 130 -4.00 5.23 16.90
N ARG A 131 -3.32 4.95 15.78
CA ARG A 131 -1.86 4.74 15.74
C ARG A 131 -1.09 6.05 15.65
N PHE A 132 -1.59 7.02 14.88
CA PHE A 132 -0.93 8.29 14.61
C PHE A 132 -1.77 9.47 15.07
N LYS A 133 -1.18 10.36 15.87
CA LYS A 133 -1.83 11.59 16.37
C LYS A 133 -1.59 12.77 15.46
N ASN A 134 -0.41 12.83 14.82
CA ASN A 134 -0.06 13.91 13.92
C ASN A 134 -0.93 13.88 12.66
N LYS A 135 -1.59 15.01 12.37
CA LYS A 135 -2.52 15.14 11.22
C LYS A 135 -1.84 14.84 9.88
N LYS A 136 -0.55 15.20 9.70
CA LYS A 136 0.21 14.92 8.47
C LYS A 136 0.39 13.43 8.26
N LEU A 137 0.75 12.67 9.32
CA LEU A 137 0.89 11.23 9.25
C LEU A 137 -0.45 10.54 8.99
N VAL A 138 -1.50 10.96 9.69
CA VAL A 138 -2.86 10.45 9.47
C VAL A 138 -3.30 10.66 8.03
N TYR A 139 -3.08 11.86 7.47
CA TYR A 139 -3.47 12.18 6.10
C TYR A 139 -2.66 11.37 5.09
N LYS A 140 -1.35 11.24 5.32
CA LYS A 140 -0.42 10.47 4.51
C LYS A 140 -0.80 8.99 4.46
N CYS A 141 -0.99 8.37 5.61
CA CYS A 141 -1.41 6.97 5.67
C CYS A 141 -2.77 6.76 5.00
N LYS A 142 -3.76 7.61 5.24
CA LYS A 142 -5.06 7.52 4.58
C LYS A 142 -4.99 7.58 3.07
N ARG A 143 -4.11 8.41 2.51
CA ARG A 143 -3.99 8.58 1.06
C ARG A 143 -3.30 7.39 0.42
N VAL A 144 -2.25 6.86 1.05
CA VAL A 144 -1.54 5.66 0.60
C VAL A 144 -2.43 4.42 0.71
N PHE A 145 -3.14 4.26 1.84
CA PHE A 145 -3.96 3.07 2.10
C PHE A 145 -5.43 3.18 1.67
N ARG A 146 -5.88 4.29 1.11
CA ARG A 146 -7.20 4.41 0.47
C ARG A 146 -7.24 3.75 -0.91
N ILE A 147 -6.08 3.35 -1.40
CA ILE A 147 -5.87 2.76 -2.71
C ILE A 147 -5.85 1.21 -2.56
N PHE A 148 -5.79 0.66 -1.34
CA PHE A 148 -6.06 -0.72 -0.98
C PHE A 148 -7.48 -0.81 -0.40
#